data_12efbfd1ded38e3a88859c5484335cc4
#
_entry.id   12efbfd1ded38e3a88859c5484335cc4
#
_cell.length_a   1.000
_cell.length_b   1.000
_cell.length_c   1.000
_cell.angle_alpha   90.00
_cell.angle_beta   90.00
_cell.angle_gamma   90.00
#
_symmetry.space_group_name_H-M   'P 1'
#
loop_
_entity.id
_entity.type
_entity.pdbx_description
1 polymer ?
#
loop_
_entity_poly.entity_id
_entity_poly.type
_entity_poly.pdbx_seq_one_letter_code
_entity_poly.pdbx_strand_id
1 'polypeptide(L)'
;FYPRTEVMALKADSKPEEKDEILSIEVPDVTGLDKKNAHEVFKDSLYKKLSEKTGKKLPWGYLTGVRPSKIAYIMLEEGATKEQIKKHFMDKHYASEDKAELALTVARKELDILTDMDYKTGYSLYIGIPFCPSICLYCSFSSSPLKRWENEDGIPGKAAQEKLISICQKEKIDLAEVVEKSI
;
A
#
# COMPACT_ATOMS: atom_id res chain seq x y z
N PHE A 1 -20.79 6.79 16.71
CA PHE A 1 -20.88 6.57 18.16
C PHE A 1 -20.03 5.36 18.46
N TYR A 2 -18.81 5.55 18.95
CA TYR A 2 -18.03 4.46 19.53
C TYR A 2 -18.14 4.58 21.04
N PRO A 3 -18.68 3.55 21.71
CA PRO A 3 -18.73 3.55 23.17
C PRO A 3 -17.32 3.43 23.74
N ARG A 4 -17.14 4.05 24.89
CA ARG A 4 -15.95 4.00 25.72
C ARG A 4 -15.53 2.55 25.94
N THR A 5 -14.22 2.31 25.82
CA THR A 5 -13.52 1.10 26.29
C THR A 5 -14.08 -0.21 25.75
N GLU A 6 -13.83 -0.54 24.50
CA GLU A 6 -13.90 -1.94 24.10
C GLU A 6 -12.56 -2.62 24.32
N VAL A 7 -12.65 -3.66 25.14
CA VAL A 7 -11.58 -4.61 25.37
C VAL A 7 -11.41 -5.43 24.09
N MET A 8 -10.37 -5.17 23.32
CA MET A 8 -9.98 -6.09 22.25
C MET A 8 -9.21 -7.27 22.85
N ALA A 9 -9.88 -8.42 22.97
CA ALA A 9 -9.21 -9.69 23.21
C ALA A 9 -8.49 -10.09 21.90
N LEU A 10 -7.18 -9.90 21.85
CA LEU A 10 -6.35 -10.51 20.82
C LEU A 10 -6.15 -11.99 21.21
N LYS A 11 -6.89 -12.91 20.60
CA LYS A 11 -6.53 -14.33 20.62
C LYS A 11 -5.28 -14.49 19.76
N ALA A 12 -4.14 -14.62 20.41
CA ALA A 12 -2.98 -15.21 19.75
C ALA A 12 -3.24 -16.71 19.58
N ASP A 13 -2.96 -17.28 18.43
CA ASP A 13 -2.85 -18.72 18.18
C ASP A 13 -1.62 -19.25 18.93
N SER A 14 -1.67 -19.26 20.25
CA SER A 14 -0.66 -19.80 21.14
C SER A 14 -1.27 -20.92 21.98
N LYS A 15 -0.45 -21.91 22.22
CA LYS A 15 -0.74 -23.16 22.94
C LYS A 15 -1.70 -22.99 24.14
N PRO A 16 -2.54 -23.99 24.46
CA PRO A 16 -3.68 -23.88 25.38
C PRO A 16 -3.36 -23.66 26.87
N GLU A 17 -2.17 -23.20 27.23
CA GLU A 17 -1.76 -23.00 28.63
C GLU A 17 -1.43 -21.54 29.01
N GLU A 18 -1.45 -20.59 28.08
CA GLU A 18 -1.28 -19.16 28.41
C GLU A 18 -2.65 -18.52 28.68
N LYS A 19 -2.83 -18.00 29.89
CA LYS A 19 -4.01 -17.20 30.26
C LYS A 19 -4.08 -15.98 29.33
N ASP A 20 -5.20 -15.83 28.67
CA ASP A 20 -5.50 -14.63 27.86
C ASP A 20 -5.33 -13.38 28.74
N GLU A 21 -4.35 -12.56 28.43
CA GLU A 21 -4.09 -11.32 29.17
C GLU A 21 -4.81 -10.16 28.47
N ILE A 22 -5.72 -9.54 29.20
CA ILE A 22 -6.49 -8.39 28.72
C ILE A 22 -5.61 -7.14 28.88
N LEU A 23 -5.29 -6.49 27.76
CA LEU A 23 -4.58 -5.22 27.74
C LEU A 23 -5.58 -4.06 27.63
N SER A 24 -5.70 -3.29 28.68
CA SER A 24 -6.49 -2.05 28.66
C SER A 24 -5.67 -0.90 28.08
N ILE A 25 -6.24 -0.16 27.14
CA ILE A 25 -5.60 0.99 26.50
C ILE A 25 -6.46 2.21 26.77
N GLU A 26 -5.84 3.24 27.34
CA GLU A 26 -6.45 4.56 27.42
C GLU A 26 -6.22 5.30 26.10
N VAL A 27 -7.29 5.57 25.39
CA VAL A 27 -7.24 6.35 24.16
C VAL A 27 -7.68 7.78 24.49
N PRO A 28 -6.92 8.81 24.06
CA PRO A 28 -7.32 10.20 24.23
C PRO A 28 -8.69 10.48 23.63
N ASP A 29 -9.36 11.52 24.10
CA ASP A 29 -10.65 11.92 23.55
C ASP A 29 -10.50 12.27 22.07
N VAL A 30 -11.23 11.57 21.22
CA VAL A 30 -11.24 11.73 19.77
C VAL A 30 -12.54 12.43 19.29
N THR A 31 -13.32 12.97 20.21
CA THR A 31 -14.56 13.69 19.91
C THR A 31 -14.23 14.90 19.04
N GLY A 32 -14.85 14.99 17.88
CA GLY A 32 -14.63 16.09 16.93
C GLY A 32 -13.50 15.86 15.91
N LEU A 33 -12.73 14.78 16.05
CA LEU A 33 -11.76 14.38 15.03
C LEU A 33 -12.45 13.66 13.86
N ASP A 34 -11.92 13.85 12.67
CA ASP A 34 -12.31 13.01 11.54
C ASP A 34 -11.83 11.56 11.73
N LYS A 35 -12.40 10.64 10.96
CA LYS A 35 -12.11 9.20 11.06
C LYS A 35 -10.61 8.88 10.91
N LYS A 36 -9.90 9.59 10.05
CA LYS A 36 -8.47 9.37 9.78
C LYS A 36 -7.63 9.76 11.00
N ASN A 37 -7.87 10.95 11.54
CA ASN A 37 -7.13 11.46 12.70
C ASN A 37 -7.46 10.65 13.96
N ALA A 38 -8.72 10.28 14.18
CA ALA A 38 -9.10 9.39 15.29
C ALA A 38 -8.38 8.03 15.21
N HIS A 39 -8.25 7.47 14.01
CA HIS A 39 -7.51 6.21 13.79
C HIS A 39 -6.01 6.34 14.05
N GLU A 40 -5.40 7.48 13.69
CA GLU A 40 -3.98 7.74 14.00
C GLU A 40 -3.74 7.86 15.51
N VAL A 41 -4.60 8.56 16.25
CA VAL A 41 -4.53 8.65 17.71
C VAL A 41 -4.64 7.28 18.36
N PHE A 42 -5.56 6.44 17.88
CA PHE A 42 -5.70 5.08 18.39
C PHE A 42 -4.45 4.23 18.14
N LYS A 43 -3.88 4.26 16.92
CA LYS A 43 -2.65 3.54 16.58
C LYS A 43 -1.47 3.96 17.44
N ASP A 44 -1.32 5.27 17.66
CA ASP A 44 -0.26 5.83 18.50
C ASP A 44 -0.36 5.30 19.93
N SER A 45 -1.56 5.38 20.55
CA SER A 45 -1.80 4.88 21.90
C SER A 45 -1.57 3.38 22.02
N LEU A 46 -2.06 2.61 21.05
CA LEU A 46 -1.88 1.16 20.98
C LEU A 46 -0.39 0.79 20.88
N TYR A 47 0.34 1.44 19.98
CA TYR A 47 1.77 1.16 19.78
C TYR A 47 2.58 1.46 21.04
N LYS A 48 2.35 2.61 21.66
CA LYS A 48 3.01 2.98 22.93
C LYS A 48 2.80 1.91 24.00
N LYS A 49 1.55 1.52 24.20
CA LYS A 49 1.20 0.54 25.22
C LYS A 49 1.80 -0.85 24.97
N LEU A 50 1.75 -1.30 23.71
CA LEU A 50 2.36 -2.57 23.32
C LEU A 50 3.90 -2.51 23.44
N SER A 51 4.53 -1.42 23.04
CA SER A 51 5.97 -1.24 23.16
C SER A 51 6.44 -1.23 24.61
N GLU A 52 5.71 -0.54 25.50
CA GLU A 52 5.96 -0.54 26.95
C GLU A 52 5.86 -1.96 27.53
N LYS A 53 4.78 -2.67 27.21
CA LYS A 53 4.54 -4.00 27.75
C LYS A 53 5.52 -5.05 27.25
N THR A 54 5.86 -5.01 25.95
CA THR A 54 6.72 -6.03 25.31
C THR A 54 8.20 -5.67 25.34
N GLY A 55 8.55 -4.42 25.61
CA GLY A 55 9.92 -3.90 25.48
C GLY A 55 10.40 -3.83 24.02
N LYS A 56 9.54 -4.12 23.04
CA LYS A 56 9.90 -4.19 21.62
C LYS A 56 9.57 -2.89 20.91
N LYS A 57 10.53 -2.42 20.10
CA LYS A 57 10.33 -1.31 19.15
C LYS A 57 10.37 -1.86 17.73
N LEU A 58 9.35 -1.56 16.95
CA LEU A 58 9.29 -2.01 15.56
C LEU A 58 10.11 -1.06 14.67
N PRO A 59 10.83 -1.57 13.66
CA PRO A 59 11.67 -0.72 12.79
C PRO A 59 10.91 0.39 12.07
N TRP A 60 9.65 0.15 11.71
CA TRP A 60 8.76 1.13 11.10
C TRP A 60 7.81 1.80 12.10
N GLY A 61 8.00 1.58 13.42
CA GLY A 61 7.07 2.06 14.44
C GLY A 61 5.66 1.54 14.21
N TYR A 62 4.66 2.42 14.30
CA TYR A 62 3.27 2.03 14.04
C TYR A 62 2.82 2.26 12.59
N LEU A 63 3.72 2.60 11.68
CA LEU A 63 3.37 2.72 10.28
C LEU A 63 2.81 1.40 9.75
N THR A 64 1.59 1.46 9.27
CA THR A 64 0.92 0.36 8.59
C THR A 64 0.65 0.78 7.16
N GLY A 65 1.06 -0.01 6.20
CA GLY A 65 0.85 0.28 4.80
C GLY A 65 1.98 -0.27 3.93
N VAL A 66 1.73 -0.28 2.65
CA VAL A 66 2.60 -0.92 1.65
C VAL A 66 3.69 0.01 1.14
N ARG A 67 3.55 1.33 1.37
CA ARG A 67 4.44 2.34 0.78
C ARG A 67 4.74 3.47 1.77
N PRO A 68 5.59 3.24 2.77
CA PRO A 68 5.98 4.28 3.72
C PRO A 68 6.73 5.45 3.05
N SER A 69 7.47 5.21 1.95
CA SER A 69 8.13 6.24 1.15
C SER A 69 7.18 7.33 0.63
N LYS A 70 5.87 7.05 0.49
CA LYS A 70 4.90 8.06 0.06
C LYS A 70 4.82 9.27 0.99
N ILE A 71 5.04 9.08 2.28
CA ILE A 71 5.07 10.19 3.26
C ILE A 71 6.27 11.09 2.96
N ALA A 72 7.45 10.49 2.82
CA ALA A 72 8.67 11.23 2.47
C ALA A 72 8.56 11.92 1.10
N TYR A 73 7.94 11.25 0.12
CA TYR A 73 7.70 11.79 -1.21
C TYR A 73 6.85 13.08 -1.16
N ILE A 74 5.71 13.05 -0.47
CA ILE A 74 4.83 14.22 -0.32
C ILE A 74 5.57 15.35 0.38
N MET A 75 6.29 15.06 1.46
CA MET A 75 7.07 16.08 2.17
C MET A 75 8.18 16.70 1.30
N LEU A 76 8.83 15.91 0.43
CA LEU A 76 9.80 16.44 -0.55
C LEU A 76 9.14 17.37 -1.57
N GLU A 77 7.96 17.02 -2.09
CA GLU A 77 7.20 17.89 -3.01
C GLU A 77 6.78 19.21 -2.34
N GLU A 78 6.52 19.18 -1.03
CA GLU A 78 6.22 20.35 -0.21
C GLU A 78 7.47 21.16 0.19
N GLY A 79 8.66 20.71 -0.21
CA GLY A 79 9.93 21.41 0.03
C GLY A 79 10.55 21.14 1.40
N ALA A 80 10.14 20.09 2.10
CA ALA A 80 10.73 19.74 3.38
C ALA A 80 12.19 19.28 3.25
N THR A 81 13.02 19.64 4.23
CA THR A 81 14.42 19.22 4.28
C THR A 81 14.56 17.77 4.69
N LYS A 82 15.72 17.18 4.41
CA LYS A 82 16.06 15.80 4.82
C LYS A 82 15.88 15.59 6.32
N GLU A 83 16.34 16.53 7.12
CA GLU A 83 16.28 16.50 8.58
C GLU A 83 14.83 16.57 9.07
N GLN A 84 14.00 17.39 8.47
CA GLN A 84 12.58 17.49 8.80
C GLN A 84 11.85 16.18 8.50
N ILE A 85 12.15 15.56 7.36
CA ILE A 85 11.54 14.28 6.97
C ILE A 85 11.95 13.16 7.94
N LYS A 86 13.27 13.04 8.22
CA LYS A 86 13.77 12.03 9.19
C LYS A 86 13.14 12.25 10.57
N LYS A 87 13.12 13.47 11.06
CA LYS A 87 12.49 13.83 12.33
C LYS A 87 11.02 13.45 12.36
N HIS A 88 10.28 13.72 11.29
CA HIS A 88 8.87 13.35 11.18
C HIS A 88 8.65 11.82 11.32
N PHE A 89 9.47 11.00 10.66
CA PHE A 89 9.38 9.55 10.78
C PHE A 89 9.70 9.06 12.18
N MET A 90 10.73 9.62 12.80
CA MET A 90 11.18 9.20 14.13
C MET A 90 10.22 9.66 15.24
N ASP A 91 9.84 10.93 15.23
CA ASP A 91 9.04 11.52 16.31
C ASP A 91 7.56 11.15 16.21
N LYS A 92 7.00 11.20 15.00
CA LYS A 92 5.57 10.94 14.82
C LYS A 92 5.25 9.46 14.71
N HIS A 93 6.08 8.72 13.98
CA HIS A 93 5.76 7.32 13.67
C HIS A 93 6.61 6.31 14.46
N TYR A 94 7.57 6.76 15.26
CA TYR A 94 8.52 5.93 16.02
C TYR A 94 9.35 5.00 15.14
N ALA A 95 9.54 5.38 13.87
CA ALA A 95 10.40 4.63 12.97
C ALA A 95 11.87 4.76 13.38
N SER A 96 12.66 3.74 13.13
CA SER A 96 14.11 3.80 13.35
C SER A 96 14.78 4.71 12.32
N GLU A 97 15.95 5.25 12.65
CA GLU A 97 16.67 6.17 11.78
C GLU A 97 17.00 5.56 10.41
N ASP A 98 17.42 4.31 10.39
CA ASP A 98 17.72 3.57 9.16
C ASP A 98 16.49 3.43 8.24
N LYS A 99 15.29 3.25 8.83
CA LYS A 99 14.03 3.18 8.06
C LYS A 99 13.57 4.54 7.57
N ALA A 100 13.78 5.58 8.36
CA ALA A 100 13.54 6.96 7.93
C ALA A 100 14.47 7.34 6.75
N GLU A 101 15.75 7.00 6.82
CA GLU A 101 16.70 7.21 5.72
C GLU A 101 16.36 6.39 4.48
N LEU A 102 15.94 5.13 4.65
CA LEU A 102 15.49 4.28 3.55
C LEU A 102 14.27 4.90 2.85
N ALA A 103 13.25 5.32 3.62
CA ALA A 103 12.06 5.95 3.06
C ALA A 103 12.39 7.21 2.25
N LEU A 104 13.29 8.05 2.78
CA LEU A 104 13.78 9.25 2.11
C LEU A 104 14.56 8.92 0.83
N THR A 105 15.43 7.93 0.87
CA THR A 105 16.23 7.51 -0.29
C THR A 105 15.35 7.00 -1.43
N VAL A 106 14.35 6.18 -1.10
CA VAL A 106 13.37 5.68 -2.08
C VAL A 106 12.57 6.85 -2.67
N ALA A 107 12.05 7.74 -1.79
CA ALA A 107 11.25 8.88 -2.24
C ALA A 107 12.01 9.82 -3.18
N ARG A 108 13.30 10.06 -2.93
CA ARG A 108 14.16 10.85 -3.83
C ARG A 108 14.33 10.20 -5.19
N LYS A 109 14.63 8.90 -5.21
CA LYS A 109 14.75 8.16 -6.48
C LYS A 109 13.43 8.14 -7.25
N GLU A 110 12.29 8.00 -6.56
CA GLU A 110 10.98 8.12 -7.20
C GLU A 110 10.78 9.51 -7.81
N LEU A 111 11.13 10.57 -7.08
CA LEU A 111 11.02 11.94 -7.57
C LEU A 111 11.93 12.17 -8.77
N ASP A 112 13.18 11.72 -8.72
CA ASP A 112 14.15 11.85 -9.83
C ASP A 112 13.61 11.18 -11.11
N ILE A 113 13.07 9.97 -11.01
CA ILE A 113 12.48 9.25 -12.15
C ILE A 113 11.25 9.99 -12.69
N LEU A 114 10.40 10.52 -11.81
CA LEU A 114 9.15 11.17 -12.20
C LEU A 114 9.37 12.59 -12.74
N THR A 115 10.53 13.23 -12.48
CA THR A 115 10.80 14.59 -12.92
C THR A 115 10.77 14.71 -14.45
N ASP A 116 11.18 13.68 -15.17
CA ASP A 116 11.20 13.65 -16.63
C ASP A 116 9.86 13.20 -17.25
N MET A 117 8.87 12.89 -16.42
CA MET A 117 7.56 12.43 -16.85
C MET A 117 6.46 13.40 -16.43
N ASP A 118 5.48 13.60 -17.31
CA ASP A 118 4.27 14.36 -16.95
C ASP A 118 3.31 13.51 -16.09
N TYR A 119 3.75 13.15 -14.88
CA TYR A 119 2.97 12.28 -14.00
C TYR A 119 1.80 13.00 -13.29
N LYS A 120 1.76 14.33 -13.32
CA LYS A 120 0.70 15.13 -12.67
C LYS A 120 -0.54 15.32 -13.54
N THR A 121 -0.34 15.47 -14.83
CA THR A 121 -1.42 15.68 -15.81
C THR A 121 -1.57 14.54 -16.79
N GLY A 122 -0.55 13.69 -16.91
CA GLY A 122 -0.56 12.50 -17.71
C GLY A 122 -1.34 11.33 -17.09
N TYR A 123 -1.44 10.25 -17.82
CA TYR A 123 -2.04 9.00 -17.33
C TYR A 123 -1.12 7.82 -17.60
N SER A 124 -1.23 6.79 -16.78
CA SER A 124 -0.56 5.51 -17.01
C SER A 124 -1.59 4.48 -17.48
N LEU A 125 -1.32 3.84 -18.60
CA LEU A 125 -2.14 2.74 -19.11
C LEU A 125 -1.48 1.41 -18.70
N TYR A 126 -2.19 0.62 -17.89
CA TYR A 126 -1.81 -0.75 -17.58
C TYR A 126 -2.67 -1.73 -18.38
N ILE A 127 -2.04 -2.50 -19.26
CA ILE A 127 -2.71 -3.57 -20.01
C ILE A 127 -2.32 -4.89 -19.37
N GLY A 128 -3.23 -5.47 -18.60
CA GLY A 128 -3.05 -6.78 -17.99
C GLY A 128 -3.61 -7.88 -18.90
N ILE A 129 -2.79 -8.89 -19.19
CA ILE A 129 -3.24 -10.11 -19.89
C ILE A 129 -3.57 -11.15 -18.80
N PRO A 130 -4.87 -11.42 -18.52
CA PRO A 130 -5.28 -12.28 -17.41
C PRO A 130 -5.22 -13.78 -17.77
N PHE A 131 -4.38 -14.17 -18.72
CA PHE A 131 -4.25 -15.54 -19.16
C PHE A 131 -2.87 -16.08 -18.82
N CYS A 132 -2.83 -17.19 -18.09
CA CYS A 132 -1.59 -17.86 -17.72
C CYS A 132 -1.64 -19.32 -18.13
N PRO A 133 -0.48 -19.94 -18.46
CA PRO A 133 -0.43 -21.39 -18.73
C PRO A 133 -0.99 -22.21 -17.57
N SER A 134 -0.76 -21.74 -16.34
CA SER A 134 -1.30 -22.31 -15.10
C SER A 134 -1.54 -21.22 -14.06
N ILE A 135 -2.40 -21.47 -13.08
CA ILE A 135 -2.62 -20.57 -11.97
C ILE A 135 -1.62 -20.92 -10.87
N CYS A 136 -0.72 -19.97 -10.53
CA CYS A 136 0.21 -20.15 -9.41
C CYS A 136 -0.55 -20.12 -8.07
N LEU A 137 -0.16 -20.98 -7.13
CA LEU A 137 -0.80 -21.10 -5.83
C LEU A 137 -0.83 -19.77 -5.04
N TYR A 138 0.17 -18.92 -5.24
CA TYR A 138 0.32 -17.62 -4.58
C TYR A 138 -0.22 -16.43 -5.40
N CYS A 139 -0.89 -16.68 -6.54
CA CYS A 139 -1.32 -15.61 -7.43
C CYS A 139 -2.56 -14.89 -6.88
N SER A 140 -2.44 -13.58 -6.67
CA SER A 140 -3.53 -12.70 -6.26
C SER A 140 -4.21 -11.98 -7.42
N PHE A 141 -3.69 -12.13 -8.65
CA PHE A 141 -4.28 -11.52 -9.83
C PHE A 141 -5.47 -12.36 -10.33
N SER A 142 -6.45 -11.66 -10.92
CA SER A 142 -7.51 -12.33 -11.66
C SER A 142 -6.91 -12.98 -12.89
N SER A 143 -6.61 -14.28 -12.81
CA SER A 143 -6.03 -15.05 -13.91
C SER A 143 -6.90 -16.25 -14.28
N SER A 144 -6.89 -16.61 -15.55
CA SER A 144 -7.57 -17.80 -16.07
C SER A 144 -6.57 -18.70 -16.80
N PRO A 145 -6.69 -20.02 -16.67
CA PRO A 145 -5.85 -20.93 -17.46
C PRO A 145 -6.05 -20.68 -18.94
N LEU A 146 -4.94 -20.56 -19.68
CA LEU A 146 -4.94 -20.29 -21.12
C LEU A 146 -5.78 -21.31 -21.89
N LYS A 147 -5.67 -22.61 -21.55
CA LYS A 147 -6.44 -23.71 -22.18
C LYS A 147 -7.96 -23.52 -22.20
N ARG A 148 -8.49 -22.70 -21.28
CA ARG A 148 -9.94 -22.43 -21.23
C ARG A 148 -10.40 -21.47 -22.33
N TRP A 149 -9.46 -20.72 -22.92
CA TRP A 149 -9.72 -19.62 -23.84
C TRP A 149 -9.01 -19.78 -25.19
N GLU A 150 -8.24 -20.84 -25.36
CA GLU A 150 -7.62 -21.20 -26.63
C GLU A 150 -8.69 -21.73 -27.59
N ASN A 151 -8.66 -21.29 -28.83
CA ASN A 151 -9.37 -21.91 -29.92
C ASN A 151 -8.62 -23.20 -30.36
N GLU A 152 -9.17 -23.93 -31.30
CA GLU A 152 -8.53 -25.11 -31.92
C GLU A 152 -7.12 -24.78 -32.47
N ASP A 153 -6.86 -23.52 -32.84
CA ASP A 153 -5.58 -23.02 -33.36
C ASP A 153 -4.63 -22.52 -32.23
N GLY A 154 -4.98 -22.63 -30.94
CA GLY A 154 -4.16 -22.17 -29.83
C GLY A 154 -4.10 -20.64 -29.62
N ILE A 155 -4.95 -19.89 -30.31
CA ILE A 155 -5.00 -18.43 -30.29
C ILE A 155 -6.09 -17.98 -29.26
N PRO A 156 -5.82 -16.92 -28.43
CA PRO A 156 -6.84 -16.38 -27.53
C PRO A 156 -8.13 -16.09 -28.26
N GLY A 157 -9.25 -16.54 -27.69
CA GLY A 157 -10.54 -16.58 -28.37
C GLY A 157 -10.91 -15.25 -29.03
N LYS A 158 -11.44 -15.32 -30.23
CA LYS A 158 -11.84 -14.18 -31.04
C LYS A 158 -12.70 -13.16 -30.29
N ALA A 159 -13.58 -13.63 -29.41
CA ALA A 159 -14.42 -12.77 -28.58
C ALA A 159 -13.60 -11.87 -27.59
N ALA A 160 -12.47 -12.35 -27.10
CA ALA A 160 -11.60 -11.54 -26.23
C ALA A 160 -10.86 -10.46 -27.03
N GLN A 161 -10.44 -10.79 -28.24
CA GLN A 161 -9.82 -9.83 -29.16
C GLN A 161 -10.81 -8.75 -29.60
N GLU A 162 -12.02 -9.13 -29.98
CA GLU A 162 -13.08 -8.20 -30.37
C GLU A 162 -13.46 -7.26 -29.21
N LYS A 163 -13.52 -7.78 -28.01
CA LYS A 163 -13.81 -6.96 -26.82
C LYS A 163 -12.69 -5.96 -26.53
N LEU A 164 -11.43 -6.37 -26.65
CA LEU A 164 -10.29 -5.48 -26.47
C LEU A 164 -10.30 -4.36 -27.51
N ILE A 165 -10.49 -4.70 -28.80
CA ILE A 165 -10.60 -3.74 -29.90
C ILE A 165 -11.76 -2.77 -29.66
N SER A 166 -12.91 -3.26 -29.22
CA SER A 166 -14.08 -2.45 -28.89
C SER A 166 -13.81 -1.44 -27.78
N ILE A 167 -13.08 -1.86 -26.72
CA ILE A 167 -12.68 -0.97 -25.63
C ILE A 167 -11.72 0.11 -26.14
N CYS A 168 -10.71 -0.26 -26.89
CA CYS A 168 -9.74 0.70 -27.44
C CYS A 168 -10.41 1.72 -28.36
N GLN A 169 -11.34 1.29 -29.20
CA GLN A 169 -12.13 2.17 -30.09
C GLN A 169 -13.01 3.13 -29.27
N LYS A 170 -13.70 2.63 -28.25
CA LYS A 170 -14.56 3.43 -27.38
C LYS A 170 -13.79 4.52 -26.65
N GLU A 171 -12.64 4.18 -26.12
CA GLU A 171 -11.79 5.09 -25.36
C GLU A 171 -10.82 5.89 -26.25
N LYS A 172 -10.91 5.75 -27.60
CA LYS A 172 -10.04 6.41 -28.59
C LYS A 172 -8.55 6.16 -28.34
N ILE A 173 -8.21 4.94 -27.92
CA ILE A 173 -6.83 4.51 -27.66
C ILE A 173 -6.25 3.94 -28.94
N ASP A 174 -5.18 4.55 -29.46
CA ASP A 174 -4.39 3.96 -30.52
C ASP A 174 -3.33 3.02 -29.92
N LEU A 175 -3.57 1.72 -30.01
CA LEU A 175 -2.66 0.71 -29.47
C LEU A 175 -1.28 0.75 -30.15
N ALA A 176 -1.19 1.11 -31.43
CA ALA A 176 0.08 1.21 -32.13
C ALA A 176 0.92 2.35 -31.56
N GLU A 177 0.32 3.52 -31.34
CA GLU A 177 0.99 4.67 -30.73
C GLU A 177 1.44 4.38 -29.28
N VAL A 178 0.64 3.63 -28.51
CA VAL A 178 1.00 3.24 -27.15
C VAL A 178 2.20 2.31 -27.13
N VAL A 179 2.25 1.34 -28.03
CA VAL A 179 3.37 0.38 -28.14
C VAL A 179 4.63 1.09 -28.60
N GLU A 180 4.57 1.97 -29.60
CA GLU A 180 5.74 2.72 -30.08
C GLU A 180 6.35 3.64 -29.02
N LYS A 181 5.54 4.24 -28.15
CA LYS A 181 6.02 5.10 -27.06
C LYS A 181 6.54 4.33 -25.83
N SER A 182 6.35 3.01 -25.79
CA SER A 182 6.71 2.15 -24.66
C SER A 182 8.03 1.40 -24.87
N ILE A 183 8.66 1.52 -26.02
CA ILE A 183 9.95 0.96 -26.40
C ILE A 183 11.04 2.05 -26.33
#